data_bb818b269a2d845e7af068dd3ecbbc13
#
_entry.id   bb818b269a2d845e7af068dd3ecbbc13
#
_cell.length_a   1.000
_cell.length_b   1.000
_cell.length_c   1.000
_cell.angle_alpha   90.00
_cell.angle_beta   90.00
_cell.angle_gamma   90.00
#
_symmetry.space_group_name_H-M   'P 1'
#
loop_
_entity.id
_entity.type
_entity.pdbx_description
1 polymer ?
#
loop_
_entity_poly.entity_id
_entity_poly.type
_entity_poly.pdbx_seq_one_letter_code
_entity_poly.pdbx_strand_id
1 'polypeptide(L)'
;METPLKQIHSIMNDENAVLIYSGEFNQDIVKSMLSYTEGKLESSGIDDLVRKKIFNVMVEQLQNITKHQYTDEEKQVIQPCFILIEHEDFYNLVTGNPIHIDTIQMVKDRIDQVNSLNAEELKALYKEARLNSRISEVGGAGLGFIDVARKTENKLEYAFYDIESANYKYFTLKTQINKIIA
;
A
#
# COMPACT_ATOMS: atom_id res chain seq x y z
N MET A 1 18.25 -28.84 -9.32
CA MET A 1 17.78 -27.95 -8.21
C MET A 1 17.90 -26.52 -8.70
N GLU A 2 16.80 -25.81 -8.85
CA GLU A 2 16.86 -24.39 -9.21
C GLU A 2 17.42 -23.59 -8.05
N THR A 3 18.31 -22.63 -8.33
CA THR A 3 18.82 -21.74 -7.28
C THR A 3 17.71 -20.79 -6.83
N PRO A 4 17.67 -20.38 -5.54
CA PRO A 4 16.68 -19.42 -5.05
C PRO A 4 16.63 -18.13 -5.91
N LEU A 5 17.77 -17.68 -6.41
CA LEU A 5 17.85 -16.52 -7.31
C LEU A 5 17.05 -16.73 -8.60
N LYS A 6 17.13 -17.93 -9.20
CA LYS A 6 16.41 -18.23 -10.44
C LYS A 6 14.89 -18.27 -10.22
N GLN A 7 14.44 -18.79 -9.09
CA GLN A 7 13.03 -18.80 -8.71
C GLN A 7 12.50 -17.38 -8.51
N ILE A 8 13.23 -16.54 -7.74
CA ILE A 8 12.86 -15.13 -7.53
C ILE A 8 12.82 -14.38 -8.86
N HIS A 9 13.83 -14.57 -9.72
CA HIS A 9 13.91 -13.89 -11.01
C HIS A 9 12.75 -14.32 -11.94
N SER A 10 12.35 -15.60 -11.93
CA SER A 10 11.18 -16.08 -12.68
C SER A 10 9.91 -15.39 -12.20
N ILE A 11 9.66 -15.37 -10.89
CA ILE A 11 8.49 -14.70 -10.31
C ILE A 11 8.46 -13.21 -10.68
N MET A 12 9.61 -12.53 -10.56
CA MET A 12 9.68 -11.10 -10.91
C MET A 12 9.38 -10.82 -12.38
N ASN A 13 9.85 -11.67 -13.28
CA ASN A 13 9.61 -11.53 -14.72
C ASN A 13 8.18 -11.93 -15.10
N ASP A 14 7.68 -13.05 -14.58
CA ASP A 14 6.36 -13.58 -14.90
C ASP A 14 5.25 -12.62 -14.43
N GLU A 15 5.48 -11.93 -13.30
CA GLU A 15 4.56 -10.94 -12.74
C GLU A 15 4.83 -9.50 -13.20
N ASN A 16 5.83 -9.25 -14.07
CA ASN A 16 6.25 -7.90 -14.49
C ASN A 16 6.45 -6.92 -13.30
N ALA A 17 7.19 -7.36 -12.31
CA ALA A 17 7.44 -6.55 -11.12
C ALA A 17 8.33 -5.34 -11.44
N VAL A 18 7.79 -4.15 -11.23
CA VAL A 18 8.51 -2.86 -11.39
C VAL A 18 9.44 -2.62 -10.19
N LEU A 19 8.96 -2.93 -8.99
CA LEU A 19 9.69 -2.78 -7.74
C LEU A 19 9.21 -3.82 -6.72
N ILE A 20 10.14 -4.48 -6.08
CA ILE A 20 9.90 -5.31 -4.89
C ILE A 20 10.87 -4.86 -3.81
N TYR A 21 10.35 -4.61 -2.62
CA TYR A 21 11.15 -4.32 -1.44
C TYR A 21 10.60 -5.03 -0.21
N SER A 22 11.48 -5.61 0.59
CA SER A 22 11.15 -6.17 1.90
C SER A 22 12.25 -5.80 2.89
N GLY A 23 11.87 -5.29 4.04
CA GLY A 23 12.80 -4.84 5.07
C GLY A 23 12.24 -3.69 5.89
N GLU A 24 13.12 -2.99 6.59
CA GLU A 24 12.77 -1.81 7.37
C GLU A 24 12.43 -0.61 6.46
N PHE A 25 11.33 0.06 6.74
CA PHE A 25 10.91 1.27 6.03
C PHE A 25 11.24 2.51 6.87
N ASN A 26 12.23 3.27 6.44
CA ASN A 26 12.56 4.58 6.96
C ASN A 26 12.39 5.66 5.87
N GLN A 27 12.54 6.93 6.25
CA GLN A 27 12.33 8.04 5.31
C GLN A 27 13.25 8.00 4.08
N ASP A 28 14.49 7.54 4.23
CA ASP A 28 15.45 7.51 3.13
C ASP A 28 15.15 6.37 2.15
N ILE A 29 14.74 5.21 2.65
CA ILE A 29 14.25 4.10 1.84
C ILE A 29 12.99 4.52 1.08
N VAL A 30 12.02 5.13 1.75
CA VAL A 30 10.78 5.61 1.12
C VAL A 30 11.09 6.61 -0.01
N LYS A 31 11.94 7.61 0.23
CA LYS A 31 12.37 8.56 -0.80
C LYS A 31 13.06 7.88 -1.98
N SER A 32 13.93 6.91 -1.71
CA SER A 32 14.64 6.16 -2.75
C SER A 32 13.69 5.34 -3.61
N MET A 33 12.71 4.66 -2.99
CA MET A 33 11.68 3.90 -3.70
C MET A 33 10.83 4.81 -4.60
N LEU A 34 10.37 5.96 -4.08
CA LEU A 34 9.59 6.93 -4.84
C LEU A 34 10.38 7.47 -6.04
N SER A 35 11.63 7.89 -5.82
CA SER A 35 12.49 8.42 -6.88
C SER A 35 12.81 7.38 -7.95
N TYR A 36 13.11 6.14 -7.56
CA TYR A 36 13.34 5.04 -8.50
C TYR A 36 12.10 4.77 -9.34
N THR A 37 10.94 4.65 -8.69
CA THR A 37 9.69 4.36 -9.39
C THR A 37 9.31 5.49 -10.35
N GLU A 38 9.46 6.75 -9.94
CA GLU A 38 9.17 7.91 -10.79
C GLU A 38 10.03 7.89 -12.06
N GLY A 39 11.35 7.71 -11.94
CA GLY A 39 12.25 7.60 -13.08
C GLY A 39 11.96 6.40 -13.98
N LYS A 40 11.58 5.25 -13.39
CA LYS A 40 11.22 4.05 -14.15
C LYS A 40 9.94 4.25 -14.96
N LEU A 41 8.90 4.82 -14.34
CA LEU A 41 7.62 5.09 -14.99
C LEU A 41 7.73 6.20 -16.04
N GLU A 42 8.56 7.23 -15.81
CA GLU A 42 8.84 8.27 -16.81
C GLU A 42 9.48 7.67 -18.07
N SER A 43 10.45 6.78 -17.90
CA SER A 43 11.13 6.12 -19.02
C SER A 43 10.25 5.14 -19.80
N SER A 44 9.14 4.66 -19.21
CA SER A 44 8.20 3.73 -19.88
C SER A 44 7.17 4.42 -20.77
N GLY A 45 7.12 5.77 -20.75
CA GLY A 45 6.16 6.54 -21.56
C GLY A 45 4.72 6.47 -21.09
N ILE A 46 4.50 6.09 -19.83
CA ILE A 46 3.17 6.08 -19.22
C ILE A 46 2.60 7.51 -19.12
N ASP A 47 1.29 7.62 -19.22
CA ASP A 47 0.57 8.89 -19.07
C ASP A 47 0.90 9.58 -17.72
N ASP A 48 1.11 10.90 -17.77
CA ASP A 48 1.50 11.71 -16.62
C ASP A 48 0.49 11.69 -15.46
N LEU A 49 -0.82 11.57 -15.77
CA LEU A 49 -1.85 11.50 -14.73
C LEU A 49 -1.80 10.14 -14.02
N VAL A 50 -1.57 9.06 -14.76
CA VAL A 50 -1.39 7.71 -14.17
C VAL A 50 -0.13 7.69 -13.33
N ARG A 51 0.99 8.22 -13.82
CA ARG A 51 2.25 8.33 -13.06
C ARG A 51 2.06 9.08 -11.74
N LYS A 52 1.40 10.23 -11.77
CA LYS A 52 1.05 11.00 -10.57
C LYS A 52 0.13 10.24 -9.62
N LYS A 53 -0.83 9.48 -10.16
CA LYS A 53 -1.74 8.64 -9.36
C LYS A 53 -0.96 7.56 -8.63
N ILE A 54 -0.08 6.82 -9.33
CA ILE A 54 0.80 5.81 -8.74
C ILE A 54 1.66 6.43 -7.64
N PHE A 55 2.35 7.53 -7.92
CA PHE A 55 3.20 8.22 -6.94
C PHE A 55 2.43 8.59 -5.66
N ASN A 56 1.27 9.21 -5.80
CA ASN A 56 0.45 9.62 -4.67
C ASN A 56 -0.05 8.44 -3.82
N VAL A 57 -0.45 7.33 -4.48
CA VAL A 57 -0.87 6.11 -3.79
C VAL A 57 0.31 5.46 -3.07
N MET A 58 1.48 5.42 -3.70
CA MET A 58 2.72 4.94 -3.07
C MET A 58 3.05 5.74 -1.81
N VAL A 59 3.00 7.07 -1.88
CA VAL A 59 3.27 7.93 -0.71
C VAL A 59 2.38 7.56 0.46
N GLU A 60 1.07 7.44 0.25
CA GLU A 60 0.12 7.07 1.31
C GLU A 60 0.40 5.67 1.88
N GLN A 61 0.61 4.68 1.02
CA GLN A 61 0.83 3.31 1.48
C GLN A 61 2.19 3.12 2.17
N LEU A 62 3.25 3.72 1.65
CA LEU A 62 4.57 3.69 2.29
C LEU A 62 4.59 4.42 3.63
N GLN A 63 3.87 5.53 3.75
CA GLN A 63 3.68 6.21 5.03
C GLN A 63 2.89 5.36 6.03
N ASN A 64 1.88 4.63 5.57
CA ASN A 64 1.13 3.71 6.43
C ASN A 64 2.05 2.60 6.98
N ILE A 65 2.87 1.97 6.14
CA ILE A 65 3.86 0.99 6.60
C ILE A 65 4.79 1.63 7.64
N THR A 66 5.39 2.79 7.32
CA THR A 66 6.35 3.45 8.21
C THR A 66 5.76 3.81 9.58
N LYS A 67 4.49 4.22 9.61
CA LYS A 67 3.78 4.57 10.87
C LYS A 67 3.40 3.36 11.71
N HIS A 68 3.14 2.24 11.05
CA HIS A 68 2.58 1.05 11.68
C HIS A 68 3.52 -0.15 11.65
N GLN A 69 4.77 0.06 11.17
CA GLN A 69 5.77 -0.98 11.29
C GLN A 69 6.09 -1.23 12.76
N TYR A 70 6.30 -2.48 13.04
CA TYR A 70 6.55 -2.97 14.37
C TYR A 70 7.92 -2.51 14.90
N THR A 71 7.96 -1.99 16.13
CA THR A 71 9.17 -1.44 16.76
C THR A 71 9.70 -2.23 17.94
N ASP A 72 9.15 -3.43 18.21
CA ASP A 72 9.43 -4.14 19.45
C ASP A 72 10.50 -5.26 19.34
N GLU A 73 10.96 -5.73 20.49
CA GLU A 73 12.10 -6.63 20.68
C GLU A 73 11.97 -8.03 20.04
N GLU A 74 10.79 -8.42 19.59
CA GLU A 74 10.54 -9.66 18.86
C GLU A 74 10.95 -9.55 17.36
N LYS A 75 12.19 -9.27 17.09
CA LYS A 75 12.79 -9.10 15.73
C LYS A 75 12.68 -10.29 14.76
N GLN A 76 11.89 -11.29 15.07
CA GLN A 76 11.70 -12.47 14.22
C GLN A 76 10.40 -12.46 13.40
N VAL A 77 9.61 -11.40 13.51
CA VAL A 77 8.37 -11.27 12.72
C VAL A 77 8.70 -10.97 11.25
N ILE A 78 7.90 -11.48 10.35
CA ILE A 78 8.02 -11.24 8.90
C ILE A 78 8.13 -9.73 8.64
N GLN A 79 9.15 -9.33 7.89
CA GLN A 79 9.40 -7.93 7.56
C GLN A 79 8.28 -7.33 6.72
N PRO A 80 8.01 -6.04 6.85
CA PRO A 80 7.13 -5.34 5.91
C PRO A 80 7.60 -5.50 4.47
N CYS A 81 6.66 -5.48 3.53
CA CYS A 81 6.98 -5.54 2.12
C CYS A 81 6.15 -4.54 1.30
N PHE A 82 6.70 -4.21 0.14
CA PHE A 82 6.08 -3.40 -0.90
C PHE A 82 6.36 -4.02 -2.26
N ILE A 83 5.32 -4.12 -3.09
CA ILE A 83 5.43 -4.64 -4.45
C ILE A 83 4.64 -3.73 -5.39
N LEU A 84 5.25 -3.32 -6.50
CA LEU A 84 4.58 -2.66 -7.62
C LEU A 84 4.70 -3.57 -8.84
N ILE A 85 3.55 -3.95 -9.39
CA ILE A 85 3.43 -4.87 -10.54
C ILE A 85 2.75 -4.12 -11.68
N GLU A 86 3.29 -4.26 -12.88
CA GLU A 86 2.70 -3.73 -14.10
C GLU A 86 1.92 -4.80 -14.84
N HIS A 87 0.63 -4.56 -15.10
CA HIS A 87 -0.20 -5.36 -16.00
C HIS A 87 -0.48 -4.57 -17.29
N GLU A 88 -1.14 -5.20 -18.26
CA GLU A 88 -1.48 -4.58 -19.55
C GLU A 88 -2.30 -3.29 -19.35
N ASP A 89 -3.38 -3.35 -18.56
CA ASP A 89 -4.35 -2.27 -18.40
C ASP A 89 -4.27 -1.53 -17.05
N PHE A 90 -3.49 -2.02 -16.10
CA PHE A 90 -3.42 -1.47 -14.74
C PHE A 90 -2.09 -1.77 -14.05
N TYR A 91 -1.87 -1.10 -12.93
CA TYR A 91 -0.82 -1.44 -11.96
C TYR A 91 -1.46 -1.98 -10.69
N ASN A 92 -0.86 -3.01 -10.10
CA ASN A 92 -1.13 -3.43 -8.73
C ASN A 92 -0.03 -2.93 -7.81
N LEU A 93 -0.44 -2.29 -6.74
CA LEU A 93 0.41 -1.90 -5.64
C LEU A 93 0.00 -2.71 -4.42
N VAL A 94 0.92 -3.52 -3.91
CA VAL A 94 0.68 -4.41 -2.78
C VAL A 94 1.62 -4.03 -1.65
N THR A 95 1.07 -3.85 -0.47
CA THR A 95 1.83 -3.67 0.76
C THR A 95 1.51 -4.78 1.75
N GLY A 96 2.48 -5.12 2.58
CA GLY A 96 2.29 -6.07 3.66
C GLY A 96 3.09 -5.66 4.89
N ASN A 97 2.49 -5.80 6.07
CA ASN A 97 3.15 -5.57 7.34
C ASN A 97 2.47 -6.33 8.48
N PRO A 98 3.21 -6.70 9.53
CA PRO A 98 2.61 -7.23 10.76
C PRO A 98 1.72 -6.18 11.42
N ILE A 99 0.55 -6.60 11.93
CA ILE A 99 -0.32 -5.76 12.76
C ILE A 99 -0.76 -6.52 14.00
N HIS A 100 -0.97 -5.81 15.10
CA HIS A 100 -1.46 -6.39 16.33
C HIS A 100 -2.89 -6.89 16.19
N ILE A 101 -3.21 -8.06 16.78
CA ILE A 101 -4.53 -8.69 16.65
C ILE A 101 -5.68 -7.79 17.11
N ASP A 102 -5.47 -6.94 18.11
CA ASP A 102 -6.49 -6.01 18.63
C ASP A 102 -6.87 -4.92 17.60
N THR A 103 -6.02 -4.65 16.61
CA THR A 103 -6.27 -3.64 15.58
C THR A 103 -6.98 -4.19 14.34
N ILE A 104 -7.05 -5.51 14.18
CA ILE A 104 -7.57 -6.18 12.98
C ILE A 104 -9.00 -5.74 12.69
N GLN A 105 -9.89 -5.80 13.71
CA GLN A 105 -11.30 -5.48 13.50
C GLN A 105 -11.47 -4.02 13.06
N MET A 106 -10.74 -3.10 13.69
CA MET A 106 -10.77 -1.67 13.32
C MET A 106 -10.30 -1.44 11.88
N VAL A 107 -9.20 -2.09 11.46
CA VAL A 107 -8.68 -1.97 10.09
C VAL A 107 -9.68 -2.54 9.09
N LYS A 108 -10.24 -3.71 9.38
CA LYS A 108 -11.27 -4.36 8.56
C LYS A 108 -12.48 -3.46 8.38
N ASP A 109 -13.09 -3.01 9.50
CA ASP A 109 -14.28 -2.16 9.46
C ASP A 109 -14.05 -0.89 8.65
N ARG A 110 -12.83 -0.32 8.76
CA ARG A 110 -12.46 0.89 8.03
C ARG A 110 -12.35 0.66 6.53
N ILE A 111 -11.72 -0.43 6.10
CA ILE A 111 -11.61 -0.76 4.67
C ILE A 111 -12.97 -1.14 4.10
N ASP A 112 -13.76 -1.93 4.82
CA ASP A 112 -15.10 -2.32 4.41
C ASP A 112 -16.03 -1.10 4.28
N GLN A 113 -15.94 -0.14 5.22
CA GLN A 113 -16.63 1.14 5.12
C GLN A 113 -16.25 1.88 3.83
N VAL A 114 -14.95 2.04 3.59
CA VAL A 114 -14.44 2.73 2.39
C VAL A 114 -14.89 2.03 1.12
N ASN A 115 -14.86 0.70 1.09
CA ASN A 115 -15.28 -0.12 -0.05
C ASN A 115 -16.80 -0.10 -0.30
N SER A 116 -17.61 0.30 0.68
CA SER A 116 -19.07 0.40 0.55
C SER A 116 -19.54 1.72 -0.07
N LEU A 117 -18.65 2.73 -0.11
CA LEU A 117 -18.98 4.09 -0.55
C LEU A 117 -18.75 4.27 -2.05
N ASN A 118 -19.58 5.10 -2.68
CA ASN A 118 -19.37 5.59 -4.04
C ASN A 118 -18.39 6.79 -4.06
N ALA A 119 -18.04 7.27 -5.24
CA ALA A 119 -17.05 8.34 -5.43
C ALA A 119 -17.44 9.66 -4.72
N GLU A 120 -18.72 10.04 -4.73
CA GLU A 120 -19.20 11.28 -4.08
C GLU A 120 -19.17 11.13 -2.56
N GLU A 121 -19.58 10.00 -2.04
CA GLU A 121 -19.54 9.67 -0.62
C GLU A 121 -18.09 9.62 -0.10
N LEU A 122 -17.16 9.00 -0.85
CA LEU A 122 -15.73 9.00 -0.53
C LEU A 122 -15.14 10.42 -0.46
N LYS A 123 -15.56 11.28 -1.39
CA LYS A 123 -15.13 12.69 -1.41
C LYS A 123 -15.67 13.47 -0.21
N ALA A 124 -16.93 13.23 0.18
CA ALA A 124 -17.53 13.83 1.36
C ALA A 124 -16.82 13.36 2.65
N LEU A 125 -16.65 12.03 2.79
CA LEU A 125 -15.95 11.43 3.94
C LEU A 125 -14.51 11.94 4.06
N TYR A 126 -13.79 12.09 2.94
CA TYR A 126 -12.43 12.66 2.94
C TYR A 126 -12.40 14.09 3.46
N LYS A 127 -13.34 14.94 3.01
CA LYS A 127 -13.43 16.34 3.47
C LYS A 127 -13.69 16.41 4.97
N GLU A 128 -14.64 15.63 5.47
CA GLU A 128 -14.99 15.56 6.88
C GLU A 128 -13.79 15.08 7.73
N ALA A 129 -13.18 13.94 7.36
CA ALA A 129 -12.04 13.39 8.05
C ALA A 129 -10.84 14.35 8.08
N ARG A 130 -10.60 15.11 6.99
CA ARG A 130 -9.54 16.13 6.92
C ARG A 130 -9.82 17.34 7.81
N LEU A 131 -11.07 17.74 7.98
CA LEU A 131 -11.43 18.81 8.92
C LEU A 131 -11.21 18.37 10.36
N ASN A 132 -11.65 17.14 10.69
CA ASN A 132 -11.50 16.59 12.03
C ASN A 132 -10.04 16.30 12.41
N SER A 133 -9.19 15.89 11.45
CA SER A 133 -7.76 15.65 11.69
C SER A 133 -6.96 16.93 12.00
N ARG A 134 -7.45 18.12 11.62
CA ARG A 134 -6.85 19.40 12.01
C ARG A 134 -7.15 19.80 13.45
N ILE A 135 -8.15 19.16 14.06
CA ILE A 135 -8.63 19.47 15.42
C ILE A 135 -8.08 18.46 16.43
N SER A 136 -7.72 17.26 16.00
CA SER A 136 -7.18 16.22 16.89
C SER A 136 -5.66 16.08 16.71
N GLU A 137 -4.92 16.19 17.81
CA GLU A 137 -3.47 15.90 17.87
C GLU A 137 -3.15 14.40 17.64
N VAL A 138 -4.17 13.54 17.68
CA VAL A 138 -4.05 12.11 17.40
C VAL A 138 -4.24 11.90 15.90
N GLY A 139 -3.13 11.72 15.20
CA GLY A 139 -3.01 11.61 13.74
C GLY A 139 -4.13 10.83 13.07
N GLY A 140 -4.63 11.34 11.96
CA GLY A 140 -5.83 10.94 11.21
C GLY A 140 -5.93 9.45 10.86
N ALA A 141 -6.35 8.66 11.85
CA ALA A 141 -6.57 7.23 11.69
C ALA A 141 -7.60 6.99 10.57
N GLY A 142 -7.16 6.39 9.47
CA GLY A 142 -8.00 5.98 8.37
C GLY A 142 -8.11 6.96 7.19
N LEU A 143 -7.50 8.15 7.24
CA LEU A 143 -7.44 9.06 6.09
C LEU A 143 -6.73 8.42 4.89
N GLY A 144 -5.69 7.62 5.13
CA GLY A 144 -4.92 6.96 4.09
C GLY A 144 -5.76 6.01 3.22
N PHE A 145 -6.61 5.17 3.83
CA PHE A 145 -7.49 4.26 3.06
C PHE A 145 -8.52 5.03 2.23
N ILE A 146 -9.11 6.09 2.79
CA ILE A 146 -10.07 6.94 2.07
C ILE A 146 -9.39 7.62 0.89
N ASP A 147 -8.19 8.16 1.08
CA ASP A 147 -7.45 8.89 0.04
C ASP A 147 -7.00 7.95 -1.08
N VAL A 148 -6.53 6.74 -0.72
CA VAL A 148 -6.17 5.71 -1.70
C VAL A 148 -7.39 5.29 -2.52
N ALA A 149 -8.51 4.91 -1.88
CA ALA A 149 -9.72 4.50 -2.59
C ALA A 149 -10.28 5.61 -3.50
N ARG A 150 -10.30 6.86 -3.00
CA ARG A 150 -10.73 8.02 -3.77
C ARG A 150 -9.84 8.29 -5.00
N LYS A 151 -8.53 8.10 -4.87
CA LYS A 151 -7.56 8.33 -5.95
C LYS A 151 -7.58 7.21 -6.99
N THR A 152 -7.80 5.99 -6.56
CA THR A 152 -7.78 4.83 -7.46
C THR A 152 -9.12 4.54 -8.11
N GLU A 153 -10.22 4.97 -7.45
CA GLU A 153 -11.60 4.68 -7.88
C GLU A 153 -11.90 3.17 -7.93
N ASN A 154 -11.04 2.39 -7.28
CA ASN A 154 -11.15 0.94 -7.15
C ASN A 154 -11.33 0.54 -5.69
N LYS A 155 -11.94 -0.61 -5.47
CA LYS A 155 -12.03 -1.22 -4.15
C LYS A 155 -10.65 -1.65 -3.68
N LEU A 156 -10.41 -1.52 -2.38
CA LEU A 156 -9.21 -2.01 -1.71
C LEU A 156 -9.38 -3.49 -1.38
N GLU A 157 -8.47 -4.32 -1.88
CA GLU A 157 -8.42 -5.73 -1.52
C GLU A 157 -7.46 -5.92 -0.33
N TYR A 158 -7.86 -6.70 0.67
CA TYR A 158 -7.02 -6.93 1.83
C TYR A 158 -7.14 -8.37 2.34
N ALA A 159 -6.10 -8.82 3.04
CA ALA A 159 -6.10 -10.12 3.71
C ALA A 159 -5.28 -10.08 5.00
N PHE A 160 -5.55 -11.03 5.90
CA PHE A 160 -4.80 -11.26 7.13
C PHE A 160 -4.33 -12.70 7.14
N TYR A 161 -3.03 -12.90 7.31
CA TYR A 161 -2.40 -14.22 7.36
C TYR A 161 -1.87 -14.49 8.76
N ASP A 162 -1.99 -15.74 9.18
CA ASP A 162 -1.33 -16.21 10.40
C ASP A 162 0.19 -16.21 10.20
N ILE A 163 0.91 -15.78 11.21
CA ILE A 163 2.36 -15.80 11.31
C ILE A 163 2.76 -16.47 12.62
N GLU A 164 4.03 -16.81 12.80
CA GLU A 164 4.53 -17.40 14.03
C GLU A 164 4.55 -16.38 15.19
N SER A 165 3.39 -15.85 15.52
CA SER A 165 3.18 -14.90 16.63
C SER A 165 1.79 -15.05 17.18
N ALA A 166 1.66 -15.05 18.52
CA ALA A 166 0.36 -15.08 19.19
C ALA A 166 -0.39 -13.73 19.12
N ASN A 167 0.36 -12.63 18.98
CA ASN A 167 -0.19 -11.28 19.10
C ASN A 167 -0.28 -10.52 17.77
N TYR A 168 0.26 -11.09 16.68
CA TYR A 168 0.32 -10.45 15.38
C TYR A 168 -0.21 -11.32 14.26
N LYS A 169 -0.78 -10.68 13.23
CA LYS A 169 -1.04 -11.26 11.92
C LYS A 169 -0.35 -10.42 10.85
N TYR A 170 -0.09 -11.02 9.69
CA TYR A 170 0.43 -10.30 8.54
C TYR A 170 -0.74 -9.74 7.73
N PHE A 171 -0.86 -8.43 7.72
CA PHE A 171 -1.84 -7.69 6.94
C PHE A 171 -1.30 -7.40 5.55
N THR A 172 -2.09 -7.61 4.53
CA THR A 172 -1.79 -7.20 3.16
C THR A 172 -2.89 -6.29 2.61
N LEU A 173 -2.48 -5.28 1.87
CA LEU A 173 -3.37 -4.36 1.16
C LEU A 173 -2.95 -4.32 -0.30
N LYS A 174 -3.87 -4.67 -1.20
CA LYS A 174 -3.69 -4.57 -2.65
C LYS A 174 -4.56 -3.46 -3.19
N THR A 175 -3.97 -2.64 -4.05
CA THR A 175 -4.61 -1.47 -4.67
C THR A 175 -4.36 -1.52 -6.17
N GLN A 176 -5.42 -1.45 -6.96
CA GLN A 176 -5.35 -1.39 -8.42
C GLN A 176 -5.41 0.07 -8.90
N ILE A 177 -4.56 0.41 -9.87
CA ILE A 177 -4.51 1.72 -10.52
C ILE A 177 -4.61 1.51 -12.03
N ASN A 178 -5.72 1.92 -12.63
CA ASN A 178 -5.96 1.74 -14.05
C ASN A 178 -5.05 2.67 -14.88
N LYS A 179 -4.55 2.19 -16.02
CA LYS A 179 -3.73 2.95 -16.99
C LYS A 179 -4.59 3.89 -17.83
N ILE A 180 -5.84 3.53 -18.07
CA ILE A 180 -6.80 4.40 -18.77
C ILE A 180 -7.57 5.18 -17.69
N ILE A 181 -7.56 6.51 -17.82
CA ILE A 181 -8.34 7.41 -16.98
C ILE A 181 -9.65 7.69 -17.75
N ALA A 182 -10.77 7.27 -17.16
CA ALA A 182 -12.10 7.50 -17.74
C ALA A 182 -12.50 8.97 -17.64
#